data_5590721130b26c9eed459f08ee6701dd
#
_entry.id   5590721130b26c9eed459f08ee6701dd
#
_cell.length_a   1.000
_cell.length_b   1.000
_cell.length_c   1.000
_cell.angle_alpha   90.00
_cell.angle_beta   90.00
_cell.angle_gamma   90.00
#
_symmetry.space_group_name_H-M   'P 1'
#
loop_
_entity.id
_entity.type
_entity.pdbx_description
1 polymer ?
#
loop_
_entity_poly.entity_id
_entity_poly.type
_entity_poly.pdbx_seq_one_letter_code
_entity_poly.pdbx_strand_id
1 'polypeptide(L)'
;MKFYHNEKSDKTFIFLNALLNEKEYRVDMMHVDEGGFHMYYSAGTYESFARPLKPKDADKKSAYIIGTGLAGLTTAFYLVRDGQMSGEHIHLLEKATLAGGSCDGRKDVTKGFFMRGGREMDNHFEVMWDTFRDVPSIETPDVSVLDEYYWLNKRDPNYSLCRATINCGEDAHTDKQFKLDKKSTMALSKLFLTPEKDLEGKKISDILPVSFWDTNFWLYWQTMFAFQKWSSALEMKRYLCRYVHHIDGLPDFSALRFTKYNQYESMILPLVKYLENHGVHIEYGMDVKNVVIETRGNKKIARQIVYKKDGIEQSIDLIEDDLVFITNGCCTDTSCYGDQTHVPDLSNVKNGYGESWDMWKAIAAQAMHGEFGNPEAFCTDVNATNWMSATVATSNEEIIRYITNICKRDPRTGKVTTGGIVTVKDSTNNWYLSWTINRQPQFKSQDKGLVLIWLYALNTNKEGNYIKKPMRECTGIEVCEEWLYHIGVPTDKIASLAQEACNTTTCFMPYINAFFQPRKESDRPKVVPDGAVNFAFIGQFAETPRDTIFTTEYSMRTGMESVYTLLDIDRGVPEVWGSKYDVRELLRACYYAIDKKPITEVKNLSFIEKFVLNQVLNRVRGTDIEILLKNSGLIK
;
A
#
# COMPACT_ATOMS: atom_id res chain seq x y z
N MET A 1 8.99 21.06 41.68
CA MET A 1 10.39 21.47 41.48
C MET A 1 10.39 22.58 40.43
N LYS A 2 10.76 23.82 40.83
CA LYS A 2 10.74 24.99 39.93
C LYS A 2 11.97 24.95 39.04
N PHE A 3 11.79 24.91 37.72
CA PHE A 3 12.88 25.09 36.78
C PHE A 3 12.92 26.53 36.28
N TYR A 4 14.07 27.14 36.39
CA TYR A 4 14.36 28.49 35.91
C TYR A 4 14.49 28.48 34.36
N HIS A 5 13.81 29.40 33.71
CA HIS A 5 13.95 29.72 32.30
C HIS A 5 15.28 30.43 32.04
N ASN A 6 15.99 29.98 31.00
CA ASN A 6 17.07 30.72 30.39
C ASN A 6 16.98 30.63 28.87
N GLU A 7 16.74 31.76 28.24
CA GLU A 7 16.24 31.96 26.87
C GLU A 7 17.27 31.82 25.75
N LYS A 8 18.31 31.03 25.78
CA LYS A 8 19.32 30.95 24.74
C LYS A 8 19.83 29.58 24.30
N SER A 9 19.06 28.49 24.51
CA SER A 9 19.47 27.15 24.05
C SER A 9 18.43 26.38 23.25
N ASP A 10 17.61 27.07 22.47
CA ASP A 10 16.31 26.63 21.95
C ASP A 10 16.29 25.60 20.80
N LYS A 11 17.37 24.99 20.36
CA LYS A 11 17.31 24.09 19.20
C LYS A 11 17.53 22.60 19.50
N THR A 12 18.03 22.24 20.63
CA THR A 12 18.26 20.83 21.03
C THR A 12 17.15 20.32 21.96
N PHE A 13 16.42 21.20 22.60
CA PHE A 13 15.26 20.88 23.45
C PHE A 13 13.98 20.58 22.67
N ILE A 14 13.94 20.87 21.38
CA ILE A 14 12.77 20.67 20.51
C ILE A 14 12.40 19.19 20.42
N PHE A 15 13.34 18.28 20.45
CA PHE A 15 13.07 16.85 20.36
C PHE A 15 12.40 16.28 21.62
N LEU A 16 12.80 16.72 22.78
CA LEU A 16 12.18 16.28 24.05
C LEU A 16 10.90 17.08 24.39
N ASN A 17 10.83 18.36 24.03
CA ASN A 17 9.63 19.17 24.25
C ASN A 17 8.50 18.87 23.28
N ALA A 18 8.79 18.42 22.05
CA ALA A 18 7.76 17.91 21.13
C ALA A 18 7.09 16.63 21.67
N LEU A 19 7.85 15.78 22.38
CA LEU A 19 7.31 14.60 23.06
C LEU A 19 6.49 14.96 24.34
N LEU A 20 6.71 16.14 24.91
CA LEU A 20 6.07 16.53 26.18
C LEU A 20 4.94 17.57 26.03
N ASN A 21 4.82 18.22 24.87
CA ASN A 21 3.83 19.28 24.63
C ASN A 21 2.69 18.90 23.67
N GLU A 22 2.58 17.66 23.23
CA GLU A 22 1.36 17.20 22.58
C GLU A 22 0.24 17.02 23.62
N LYS A 23 -0.33 18.13 24.05
CA LYS A 23 -1.57 18.17 24.84
C LYS A 23 -2.82 17.73 24.04
N GLU A 24 -2.67 17.24 22.84
CA GLU A 24 -3.79 16.86 21.97
C GLU A 24 -3.98 15.35 21.75
N TYR A 25 -3.18 14.51 22.38
CA TYR A 25 -3.46 13.07 22.41
C TYR A 25 -3.63 12.56 23.82
N ARG A 26 -4.53 13.20 24.59
CA ARG A 26 -5.29 12.43 25.55
C ARG A 26 -6.10 11.45 24.74
N VAL A 27 -5.97 10.18 25.05
CA VAL A 27 -7.00 9.19 24.79
C VAL A 27 -8.23 9.72 25.51
N ASP A 28 -9.03 10.54 24.85
CA ASP A 28 -10.37 10.85 25.28
C ASP A 28 -11.19 9.60 25.06
N MET A 29 -11.15 8.73 26.06
CA MET A 29 -12.28 7.89 26.31
C MET A 29 -13.43 8.82 26.62
N MET A 30 -14.42 8.84 25.74
CA MET A 30 -15.73 9.50 25.84
C MET A 30 -15.72 11.03 25.70
N HIS A 31 -15.87 11.50 24.48
CA HIS A 31 -16.84 12.55 24.20
C HIS A 31 -18.01 11.92 23.48
N VAL A 32 -19.08 11.74 24.22
CA VAL A 32 -20.40 11.42 23.68
C VAL A 32 -20.97 12.74 23.16
N ASP A 33 -20.79 13.02 21.89
CA ASP A 33 -21.63 14.00 21.20
C ASP A 33 -22.97 13.34 20.88
N GLU A 34 -24.03 13.97 21.33
CA GLU A 34 -25.40 13.46 21.13
C GLU A 34 -25.70 13.29 19.62
N GLY A 35 -25.67 12.05 19.13
CA GLY A 35 -26.28 11.65 17.85
C GLY A 35 -25.37 11.24 16.71
N GLY A 36 -24.08 10.96 16.91
CA GLY A 36 -23.18 10.44 15.88
C GLY A 36 -22.67 9.02 16.18
N PHE A 37 -22.46 8.20 15.14
CA PHE A 37 -21.70 6.96 15.27
C PHE A 37 -20.23 7.27 15.56
N HIS A 38 -19.68 6.68 16.61
CA HIS A 38 -18.27 6.86 16.96
C HIS A 38 -17.48 5.58 16.69
N MET A 39 -16.41 5.72 15.87
CA MET A 39 -15.42 4.65 15.75
C MET A 39 -14.68 4.51 17.07
N TYR A 40 -14.64 3.28 17.58
CA TYR A 40 -13.89 2.90 18.75
C TYR A 40 -12.66 2.09 18.36
N TYR A 41 -11.50 2.50 18.84
CA TYR A 41 -10.23 1.82 18.61
C TYR A 41 -9.76 1.10 19.87
N SER A 42 -9.49 -0.20 19.74
CA SER A 42 -8.91 -1.02 20.79
C SER A 42 -7.38 -0.91 20.79
N ALA A 43 -6.78 -0.89 21.97
CA ALA A 43 -5.31 -0.94 22.12
C ALA A 43 -4.68 -2.30 21.76
N GLY A 44 -5.42 -3.24 21.17
CA GLY A 44 -4.93 -4.52 20.68
C GLY A 44 -4.62 -5.53 21.80
N THR A 45 -5.30 -5.45 22.92
CA THR A 45 -5.20 -6.37 24.06
C THR A 45 -6.16 -7.56 23.91
N TYR A 46 -6.61 -8.16 25.00
CA TYR A 46 -7.55 -9.30 24.97
C TYR A 46 -8.83 -9.03 24.19
N GLU A 47 -9.24 -7.79 24.07
CA GLU A 47 -10.45 -7.38 23.37
C GLU A 47 -10.45 -7.82 21.90
N SER A 48 -9.29 -7.78 21.23
CA SER A 48 -9.17 -8.24 19.84
C SER A 48 -9.45 -9.73 19.66
N PHE A 49 -9.42 -10.51 20.73
CA PHE A 49 -9.75 -11.95 20.73
C PHE A 49 -11.20 -12.22 21.17
N ALA A 50 -11.90 -11.23 21.68
CA ALA A 50 -13.29 -11.37 22.09
C ALA A 50 -14.23 -11.41 20.87
N ARG A 51 -15.33 -12.16 20.98
CA ARG A 51 -16.43 -12.08 20.01
C ARG A 51 -17.39 -10.99 20.46
N PRO A 52 -17.77 -10.05 19.59
CA PRO A 52 -18.75 -9.03 19.94
C PRO A 52 -20.14 -9.67 20.12
N LEU A 53 -20.98 -9.00 20.85
CA LEU A 53 -22.41 -9.36 20.91
C LEU A 53 -23.05 -9.09 19.55
N LYS A 54 -24.10 -9.84 19.23
CA LYS A 54 -24.88 -9.61 18.02
C LYS A 54 -25.51 -8.21 18.07
N PRO A 55 -25.24 -7.34 17.07
CA PRO A 55 -25.85 -6.03 17.02
C PRO A 55 -27.38 -6.11 16.98
N LYS A 56 -28.04 -5.12 17.59
CA LYS A 56 -29.48 -5.03 17.59
C LYS A 56 -30.03 -4.92 16.16
N ASP A 57 -31.07 -5.64 15.87
CA ASP A 57 -31.76 -5.63 14.57
C ASP A 57 -30.90 -6.04 13.36
N ALA A 58 -29.74 -6.68 13.56
CA ALA A 58 -28.88 -7.14 12.46
C ALA A 58 -29.60 -8.04 11.45
N ASP A 59 -30.54 -8.89 11.92
CA ASP A 59 -31.32 -9.78 11.06
C ASP A 59 -32.38 -9.07 10.18
N LYS A 60 -32.65 -7.79 10.45
CA LYS A 60 -33.62 -7.01 9.68
C LYS A 60 -33.01 -6.19 8.58
N LYS A 61 -31.67 -6.14 8.56
CA LYS A 61 -30.86 -5.31 7.66
C LYS A 61 -30.44 -6.10 6.44
N SER A 62 -30.45 -5.44 5.28
CA SER A 62 -29.72 -5.90 4.10
C SER A 62 -28.48 -5.01 3.89
N ALA A 63 -27.43 -5.56 3.32
CA ALA A 63 -26.20 -4.85 3.05
C ALA A 63 -25.81 -4.95 1.57
N TYR A 64 -25.58 -3.80 0.95
CA TYR A 64 -25.14 -3.68 -0.43
C TYR A 64 -23.71 -3.11 -0.46
N ILE A 65 -22.77 -3.86 -1.01
CA ILE A 65 -21.36 -3.51 -1.04
C ILE A 65 -20.94 -3.32 -2.48
N ILE A 66 -20.47 -2.12 -2.83
CA ILE A 66 -20.06 -1.77 -4.18
C ILE A 66 -18.59 -2.09 -4.36
N GLY A 67 -18.29 -3.09 -5.20
CA GLY A 67 -16.96 -3.59 -5.49
C GLY A 67 -16.52 -4.76 -4.60
N THR A 68 -15.82 -5.71 -5.21
CA THR A 68 -15.27 -6.93 -4.58
C THR A 68 -13.76 -6.90 -4.41
N GLY A 69 -13.17 -5.70 -4.28
CA GLY A 69 -11.79 -5.56 -3.82
C GLY A 69 -11.66 -5.93 -2.33
N LEU A 70 -10.44 -5.91 -1.79
CA LEU A 70 -10.20 -6.25 -0.38
C LEU A 70 -11.11 -5.52 0.59
N ALA A 71 -11.39 -4.23 0.36
CA ALA A 71 -12.29 -3.47 1.21
C ALA A 71 -13.71 -4.06 1.24
N GLY A 72 -14.29 -4.32 0.06
CA GLY A 72 -15.65 -4.87 -0.05
C GLY A 72 -15.76 -6.29 0.52
N LEU A 73 -14.81 -7.17 0.17
CA LEU A 73 -14.78 -8.54 0.70
C LEU A 73 -14.60 -8.57 2.23
N THR A 74 -13.76 -7.69 2.77
CA THR A 74 -13.55 -7.59 4.22
C THR A 74 -14.78 -7.00 4.92
N THR A 75 -15.45 -6.03 4.30
CA THR A 75 -16.74 -5.53 4.78
C THR A 75 -17.75 -6.68 4.92
N ALA A 76 -17.92 -7.49 3.87
CA ALA A 76 -18.81 -8.66 3.91
C ALA A 76 -18.39 -9.66 5.00
N PHE A 77 -17.07 -9.90 5.14
CA PHE A 77 -16.53 -10.78 6.18
C PHE A 77 -16.92 -10.30 7.59
N TYR A 78 -16.76 -9.03 7.90
CA TYR A 78 -17.13 -8.50 9.22
C TYR A 78 -18.63 -8.40 9.45
N LEU A 79 -19.44 -8.18 8.41
CA LEU A 79 -20.89 -8.28 8.49
C LEU A 79 -21.33 -9.70 8.90
N VAL A 80 -20.71 -10.73 8.32
CA VAL A 80 -20.98 -12.14 8.66
C VAL A 80 -20.46 -12.48 10.05
N ARG A 81 -19.15 -12.26 10.31
CA ARG A 81 -18.48 -12.75 11.51
C ARG A 81 -18.87 -11.98 12.77
N ASP A 82 -18.79 -10.65 12.71
CA ASP A 82 -18.96 -9.78 13.89
C ASP A 82 -20.34 -9.11 13.92
N GLY A 83 -20.85 -8.69 12.77
CA GLY A 83 -22.23 -8.23 12.62
C GLY A 83 -23.28 -9.34 12.76
N GLN A 84 -22.84 -10.60 12.61
CA GLN A 84 -23.69 -11.78 12.71
C GLN A 84 -24.96 -11.69 11.86
N MET A 85 -24.83 -11.02 10.70
CA MET A 85 -25.88 -10.94 9.68
C MET A 85 -25.94 -12.25 8.88
N SER A 86 -27.14 -12.64 8.45
CA SER A 86 -27.29 -13.73 7.48
C SER A 86 -26.64 -13.33 6.15
N GLY A 87 -25.82 -14.22 5.57
CA GLY A 87 -25.21 -13.97 4.27
C GLY A 87 -26.22 -13.74 3.16
N GLU A 88 -27.41 -14.33 3.25
CA GLU A 88 -28.51 -14.12 2.28
C GLU A 88 -28.96 -12.65 2.18
N HIS A 89 -28.66 -11.83 3.17
CA HIS A 89 -28.94 -10.40 3.20
C HIS A 89 -27.72 -9.54 2.81
N ILE A 90 -26.60 -10.15 2.37
CA ILE A 90 -25.37 -9.45 2.02
C ILE A 90 -25.09 -9.61 0.52
N HIS A 91 -25.08 -8.48 -0.21
CA HIS A 91 -24.92 -8.42 -1.65
C HIS A 91 -23.67 -7.61 -2.03
N LEU A 92 -22.71 -8.25 -2.70
CA LEU A 92 -21.57 -7.54 -3.31
C LEU A 92 -21.88 -7.32 -4.79
N LEU A 93 -21.80 -6.07 -5.22
CA LEU A 93 -22.07 -5.62 -6.59
C LEU A 93 -20.73 -5.37 -7.30
N GLU A 94 -20.34 -6.29 -8.19
CA GLU A 94 -19.06 -6.22 -8.91
C GLU A 94 -19.28 -6.01 -10.40
N LYS A 95 -18.60 -5.04 -10.97
CA LYS A 95 -18.63 -4.78 -12.40
C LYS A 95 -17.88 -5.82 -13.21
N ALA A 96 -16.70 -6.23 -12.75
CA ALA A 96 -15.86 -7.22 -13.42
C ALA A 96 -16.49 -8.62 -13.38
N THR A 97 -15.89 -9.55 -14.10
CA THR A 97 -16.25 -10.98 -14.08
C THR A 97 -15.47 -11.79 -13.06
N LEU A 98 -14.57 -11.12 -12.31
CA LEU A 98 -13.71 -11.73 -11.32
C LEU A 98 -13.59 -10.79 -10.11
N ALA A 99 -13.71 -11.34 -8.91
CA ALA A 99 -13.50 -10.61 -7.67
C ALA A 99 -12.01 -10.26 -7.45
N GLY A 100 -11.73 -9.31 -6.54
CA GLY A 100 -10.38 -9.01 -6.05
C GLY A 100 -9.88 -7.61 -6.35
N GLY A 101 -10.53 -6.86 -7.24
CA GLY A 101 -10.16 -5.48 -7.56
C GLY A 101 -8.71 -5.38 -8.01
N SER A 102 -7.86 -4.63 -7.28
CA SER A 102 -6.44 -4.48 -7.60
C SER A 102 -5.56 -5.66 -7.16
N CYS A 103 -6.09 -6.58 -6.38
CA CYS A 103 -5.40 -7.79 -5.90
C CYS A 103 -5.65 -9.00 -6.80
N ASP A 104 -5.71 -8.80 -8.08
CA ASP A 104 -5.87 -9.87 -9.05
C ASP A 104 -4.51 -10.51 -9.44
N GLY A 105 -4.61 -11.71 -9.92
CA GLY A 105 -3.62 -12.39 -10.72
C GLY A 105 -4.40 -13.25 -11.70
N ARG A 106 -4.22 -13.07 -13.00
CA ARG A 106 -4.98 -13.82 -13.99
C ARG A 106 -4.09 -14.39 -15.07
N LYS A 107 -4.53 -15.52 -15.60
CA LYS A 107 -4.00 -16.13 -16.81
C LYS A 107 -5.02 -15.94 -17.92
N ASP A 108 -4.60 -15.30 -19.00
CA ASP A 108 -5.32 -15.31 -20.27
C ASP A 108 -4.81 -16.49 -21.09
N VAL A 109 -5.73 -17.28 -21.65
CA VAL A 109 -5.39 -18.52 -22.37
C VAL A 109 -4.53 -18.26 -23.61
N THR A 110 -4.72 -17.10 -24.24
CA THR A 110 -4.02 -16.73 -25.48
C THR A 110 -2.81 -15.83 -25.24
N LYS A 111 -2.86 -14.96 -24.23
CA LYS A 111 -1.85 -13.92 -24.01
C LYS A 111 -0.82 -14.30 -22.95
N GLY A 112 -1.19 -15.07 -21.94
CA GLY A 112 -0.31 -15.48 -20.87
C GLY A 112 -0.69 -14.95 -19.49
N PHE A 113 0.28 -14.80 -18.61
CA PHE A 113 0.08 -14.39 -17.23
C PHE A 113 0.13 -12.86 -17.08
N PHE A 114 -0.76 -12.32 -16.27
CA PHE A 114 -0.81 -10.91 -15.92
C PHE A 114 -0.65 -10.72 -14.41
N MET A 115 0.35 -9.93 -14.01
CA MET A 115 0.52 -9.41 -12.66
C MET A 115 0.58 -7.89 -12.71
N ARG A 116 -0.43 -7.20 -12.14
CA ARG A 116 -0.48 -5.73 -12.13
C ARG A 116 0.44 -5.12 -11.08
N GLY A 117 0.75 -5.85 -10.02
CA GLY A 117 1.65 -5.41 -8.97
C GLY A 117 1.97 -6.50 -7.96
N GLY A 118 3.08 -6.36 -7.25
CA GLY A 118 3.37 -7.10 -6.03
C GLY A 118 2.57 -6.54 -4.86
N ARG A 119 2.38 -7.35 -3.81
CA ARG A 119 1.81 -6.89 -2.54
C ARG A 119 2.69 -7.44 -1.43
N GLU A 120 3.40 -6.54 -0.83
CA GLU A 120 4.20 -6.79 0.36
C GLU A 120 3.34 -6.58 1.60
N MET A 121 3.60 -7.35 2.65
CA MET A 121 2.82 -7.34 3.87
C MET A 121 3.72 -7.14 5.08
N ASP A 122 3.16 -6.47 6.09
CA ASP A 122 3.79 -6.18 7.38
C ASP A 122 3.24 -7.12 8.48
N ASN A 123 4.05 -7.36 9.49
CA ASN A 123 3.60 -8.06 10.69
C ASN A 123 2.50 -7.31 11.45
N HIS A 124 2.45 -5.99 11.29
CA HIS A 124 1.50 -5.07 11.91
C HIS A 124 0.38 -4.64 10.94
N PHE A 125 -0.18 -5.59 10.23
CA PHE A 125 -1.41 -5.48 9.49
C PHE A 125 -2.53 -6.14 10.31
N GLU A 126 -2.90 -5.49 11.42
CA GLU A 126 -3.73 -6.06 12.49
C GLU A 126 -5.11 -6.51 11.99
N VAL A 127 -5.78 -5.69 11.18
CA VAL A 127 -7.10 -6.04 10.62
C VAL A 127 -6.99 -7.15 9.58
N MET A 128 -5.94 -7.10 8.75
CA MET A 128 -5.69 -8.15 7.77
C MET A 128 -5.46 -9.51 8.45
N TRP A 129 -4.65 -9.55 9.50
CA TRP A 129 -4.37 -10.79 10.23
C TRP A 129 -5.56 -11.24 11.08
N ASP A 130 -6.35 -10.33 11.62
CA ASP A 130 -7.62 -10.65 12.28
C ASP A 130 -8.61 -11.31 11.30
N THR A 131 -8.66 -10.84 10.06
CA THR A 131 -9.49 -11.46 9.01
C THR A 131 -8.99 -12.84 8.63
N PHE A 132 -7.71 -12.95 8.25
CA PHE A 132 -7.16 -14.20 7.71
C PHE A 132 -6.88 -15.28 8.76
N ARG A 133 -6.97 -14.96 10.04
CA ARG A 133 -6.98 -15.94 11.12
C ARG A 133 -8.21 -16.85 11.06
N ASP A 134 -9.34 -16.32 10.61
CA ASP A 134 -10.61 -17.03 10.59
C ASP A 134 -11.03 -17.49 9.18
N VAL A 135 -10.32 -17.09 8.13
CA VAL A 135 -10.54 -17.56 6.76
C VAL A 135 -9.78 -18.88 6.54
N PRO A 136 -10.47 -20.00 6.25
CA PRO A 136 -9.83 -21.28 6.01
C PRO A 136 -8.92 -21.26 4.78
N SER A 137 -7.77 -21.93 4.88
CA SER A 137 -6.94 -22.20 3.71
C SER A 137 -7.67 -23.11 2.73
N ILE A 138 -7.43 -22.90 1.44
CA ILE A 138 -7.89 -23.80 0.38
C ILE A 138 -6.82 -24.83 -0.02
N GLU A 139 -5.61 -24.72 0.55
CA GLU A 139 -4.47 -25.59 0.26
C GLU A 139 -4.32 -26.68 1.31
N THR A 140 -4.46 -26.30 2.57
CA THR A 140 -4.21 -27.18 3.72
C THR A 140 -5.49 -27.29 4.54
N PRO A 141 -6.07 -28.49 4.71
CA PRO A 141 -7.24 -28.69 5.56
C PRO A 141 -6.98 -28.25 7.02
N ASP A 142 -8.03 -27.79 7.69
CA ASP A 142 -8.07 -27.48 9.12
C ASP A 142 -7.11 -26.37 9.60
N VAL A 143 -6.59 -25.55 8.68
CA VAL A 143 -5.75 -24.39 9.01
C VAL A 143 -6.25 -23.12 8.34
N SER A 144 -5.85 -21.97 8.88
CA SER A 144 -6.21 -20.67 8.31
C SER A 144 -5.21 -20.20 7.25
N VAL A 145 -5.62 -19.20 6.46
CA VAL A 145 -4.71 -18.52 5.53
C VAL A 145 -3.54 -17.89 6.29
N LEU A 146 -3.78 -17.35 7.50
CA LEU A 146 -2.73 -16.77 8.34
C LEU A 146 -1.70 -17.84 8.78
N ASP A 147 -2.16 -19.04 9.16
CA ASP A 147 -1.25 -20.11 9.58
C ASP A 147 -0.30 -20.51 8.46
N GLU A 148 -0.82 -20.72 7.25
CA GLU A 148 0.01 -21.05 6.08
C GLU A 148 1.01 -19.95 5.74
N TYR A 149 0.55 -18.71 5.78
CA TYR A 149 1.37 -17.53 5.55
C TYR A 149 2.51 -17.44 6.58
N TYR A 150 2.20 -17.62 7.87
CA TYR A 150 3.18 -17.61 8.95
C TYR A 150 4.22 -18.70 8.76
N TRP A 151 3.81 -19.96 8.52
CA TRP A 151 4.74 -21.09 8.34
C TRP A 151 5.65 -20.91 7.14
N LEU A 152 5.11 -20.43 6.02
CA LEU A 152 5.89 -20.16 4.81
C LEU A 152 7.01 -19.16 5.10
N ASN A 153 6.66 -18.00 5.64
CA ASN A 153 7.61 -16.93 5.89
C ASN A 153 8.57 -17.22 7.07
N LYS A 154 8.21 -18.15 7.96
CA LYS A 154 9.09 -18.66 9.01
C LYS A 154 10.14 -19.63 8.47
N ARG A 155 9.76 -20.50 7.54
CA ARG A 155 10.67 -21.51 6.95
C ARG A 155 11.59 -20.92 5.89
N ASP A 156 11.12 -19.91 5.15
CA ASP A 156 11.83 -19.24 4.07
C ASP A 156 11.71 -17.70 4.24
N PRO A 157 12.50 -17.13 5.19
CA PRO A 157 12.46 -15.70 5.48
C PRO A 157 12.86 -14.87 4.27
N ASN A 158 12.17 -13.77 4.06
CA ASN A 158 12.41 -12.88 2.93
C ASN A 158 13.64 -12.00 3.17
N TYR A 159 14.50 -11.88 2.17
CA TYR A 159 15.57 -10.87 2.09
C TYR A 159 16.16 -10.81 0.68
N SER A 160 16.62 -9.63 0.29
CA SER A 160 17.31 -9.39 -0.99
C SER A 160 18.83 -9.51 -0.84
N LEU A 161 19.48 -10.14 -1.82
CA LEU A 161 20.93 -10.17 -1.95
C LEU A 161 21.46 -9.11 -2.93
N CYS A 162 20.62 -8.65 -3.86
CA CYS A 162 20.94 -7.56 -4.80
C CYS A 162 19.77 -6.59 -4.82
N ARG A 163 19.94 -5.40 -4.25
CA ARG A 163 18.88 -4.38 -4.14
C ARG A 163 18.76 -3.52 -5.39
N ALA A 164 19.88 -3.31 -6.07
CA ALA A 164 19.94 -2.52 -7.29
C ALA A 164 21.10 -2.98 -8.18
N THR A 165 20.95 -2.80 -9.50
CA THR A 165 21.96 -3.10 -10.51
C THR A 165 22.41 -1.85 -11.25
N ILE A 166 23.62 -1.90 -11.78
CA ILE A 166 24.25 -0.95 -12.71
C ILE A 166 24.92 -1.74 -13.84
N ASN A 167 25.38 -1.07 -14.89
CA ASN A 167 26.23 -1.64 -15.94
C ASN A 167 25.74 -2.99 -16.46
N CYS A 168 24.46 -3.07 -16.82
CA CYS A 168 23.85 -4.29 -17.35
C CYS A 168 23.94 -5.50 -16.39
N GLY A 169 23.49 -5.32 -15.17
CA GLY A 169 23.28 -6.41 -14.21
C GLY A 169 24.36 -6.57 -13.13
N GLU A 170 25.38 -5.73 -13.08
CA GLU A 170 26.33 -5.68 -11.97
C GLU A 170 25.64 -5.18 -10.68
N ASP A 171 26.06 -5.68 -9.53
CA ASP A 171 25.57 -5.18 -8.24
C ASP A 171 25.98 -3.71 -8.05
N ALA A 172 25.02 -2.85 -7.75
CA ALA A 172 25.27 -1.43 -7.50
C ALA A 172 25.98 -1.14 -6.16
N HIS A 173 26.29 -2.17 -5.36
CA HIS A 173 26.99 -2.10 -4.08
C HIS A 173 26.48 -0.97 -3.18
N THR A 174 25.20 -0.99 -2.91
CA THR A 174 24.56 0.00 -2.02
C THR A 174 24.97 -0.15 -0.55
N ASP A 175 25.64 -1.26 -0.19
CA ASP A 175 26.22 -1.60 1.11
C ASP A 175 25.22 -1.48 2.29
N LYS A 176 23.94 -1.56 1.98
CA LYS A 176 22.83 -1.34 2.92
C LYS A 176 22.91 0.01 3.66
N GLN A 177 23.57 1.00 3.04
CA GLN A 177 23.70 2.35 3.56
C GLN A 177 22.63 3.26 2.97
N PHE A 178 22.16 4.25 3.74
CA PHE A 178 21.24 5.28 3.27
C PHE A 178 21.92 6.42 2.56
N LYS A 179 23.19 6.70 2.90
CA LYS A 179 24.00 7.80 2.36
C LYS A 179 23.29 9.15 2.45
N LEU A 180 22.58 9.39 3.56
CA LEU A 180 21.93 10.66 3.84
C LEU A 180 22.98 11.71 4.24
N ASP A 181 22.96 12.87 3.61
CA ASP A 181 23.71 14.02 4.06
C ASP A 181 23.00 14.73 5.24
N LYS A 182 23.68 15.67 5.89
CA LYS A 182 23.13 16.41 7.04
C LYS A 182 21.85 17.17 6.67
N LYS A 183 21.75 17.76 5.47
CA LYS A 183 20.59 18.51 5.02
C LYS A 183 19.39 17.58 4.82
N SER A 184 19.62 16.45 4.19
CA SER A 184 18.61 15.41 3.95
C SER A 184 18.08 14.81 5.25
N THR A 185 18.98 14.49 6.20
CA THR A 185 18.60 13.99 7.52
C THR A 185 17.74 15.01 8.28
N MET A 186 18.14 16.29 8.29
CA MET A 186 17.37 17.36 8.93
C MET A 186 15.99 17.57 8.27
N ALA A 187 15.91 17.49 6.94
CA ALA A 187 14.66 17.66 6.22
C ALA A 187 13.69 16.50 6.48
N LEU A 188 14.17 15.25 6.53
CA LEU A 188 13.35 14.10 6.92
C LEU A 188 12.86 14.21 8.36
N SER A 189 13.73 14.59 9.29
CA SER A 189 13.34 14.81 10.69
C SER A 189 12.29 15.91 10.82
N LYS A 190 12.45 17.01 10.06
CA LYS A 190 11.46 18.08 10.02
C LYS A 190 10.12 17.59 9.45
N LEU A 191 10.15 16.83 8.35
CA LEU A 191 8.94 16.24 7.76
C LEU A 191 8.21 15.34 8.76
N PHE A 192 8.95 14.47 9.47
CA PHE A 192 8.40 13.60 10.50
C PHE A 192 7.67 14.37 11.61
N LEU A 193 8.20 15.53 12.01
CA LEU A 193 7.67 16.36 13.10
C LEU A 193 6.62 17.41 12.65
N THR A 194 6.52 17.70 11.35
CA THR A 194 5.60 18.73 10.84
C THR A 194 4.15 18.26 10.98
N PRO A 195 3.22 19.06 11.51
CA PRO A 195 1.79 18.72 11.55
C PRO A 195 1.24 18.40 10.15
N GLU A 196 0.33 17.44 10.05
CA GLU A 196 -0.24 17.00 8.76
C GLU A 196 -0.93 18.14 8.00
N LYS A 197 -1.66 18.99 8.72
CA LYS A 197 -2.31 20.19 8.16
C LYS A 197 -1.34 21.13 7.44
N ASP A 198 -0.10 21.23 7.92
CA ASP A 198 0.93 22.09 7.30
C ASP A 198 1.55 21.45 6.05
N LEU A 199 1.23 20.20 5.76
CA LEU A 199 1.70 19.43 4.61
C LEU A 199 0.65 19.31 3.49
N GLU A 200 -0.58 19.75 3.74
CA GLU A 200 -1.65 19.71 2.76
C GLU A 200 -1.27 20.43 1.45
N GLY A 201 -1.55 19.80 0.32
CA GLY A 201 -1.27 20.31 -1.01
C GLY A 201 0.21 20.39 -1.38
N LYS A 202 1.15 20.06 -0.48
CA LYS A 202 2.59 20.11 -0.75
C LYS A 202 3.12 18.83 -1.37
N LYS A 203 4.07 19.00 -2.28
CA LYS A 203 4.86 17.90 -2.84
C LYS A 203 6.08 17.62 -1.96
N ILE A 204 6.60 16.40 -2.01
CA ILE A 204 7.85 16.09 -1.30
C ILE A 204 9.03 16.90 -1.85
N SER A 205 9.02 17.24 -3.15
CA SER A 205 10.02 18.13 -3.76
C SER A 205 10.04 19.55 -3.20
N ASP A 206 8.94 20.02 -2.59
CA ASP A 206 8.86 21.34 -1.97
C ASP A 206 9.55 21.40 -0.61
N ILE A 207 9.85 20.22 -0.02
CA ILE A 207 10.33 20.08 1.36
C ILE A 207 11.74 19.50 1.41
N LEU A 208 12.03 18.50 0.56
CA LEU A 208 13.30 17.79 0.58
C LEU A 208 14.36 18.48 -0.30
N PRO A 209 15.62 18.55 0.14
CA PRO A 209 16.68 19.21 -0.61
C PRO A 209 17.07 18.41 -1.87
N VAL A 210 17.66 19.09 -2.85
CA VAL A 210 18.10 18.46 -4.11
C VAL A 210 19.03 17.28 -3.87
N SER A 211 19.95 17.37 -2.88
CA SER A 211 20.88 16.28 -2.53
C SER A 211 20.19 15.01 -2.03
N PHE A 212 18.94 15.09 -1.57
CA PHE A 212 18.18 13.93 -1.12
C PHE A 212 17.92 12.92 -2.26
N TRP A 213 17.73 13.42 -3.48
CA TRP A 213 17.37 12.59 -4.63
C TRP A 213 18.50 11.66 -5.11
N ASP A 214 19.75 11.92 -4.69
CA ASP A 214 20.92 11.11 -5.03
C ASP A 214 21.30 10.12 -3.92
N THR A 215 20.50 10.05 -2.84
CA THR A 215 20.76 9.14 -1.72
C THR A 215 20.27 7.73 -2.00
N ASN A 216 20.89 6.74 -1.38
CA ASN A 216 20.37 5.36 -1.42
C ASN A 216 19.03 5.25 -0.67
N PHE A 217 18.80 6.09 0.35
CA PHE A 217 17.49 6.14 1.03
C PHE A 217 16.37 6.42 0.02
N TRP A 218 16.54 7.44 -0.83
CA TRP A 218 15.55 7.75 -1.87
C TRP A 218 15.40 6.60 -2.87
N LEU A 219 16.49 6.00 -3.32
CA LEU A 219 16.45 4.84 -4.21
C LEU A 219 15.60 3.70 -3.62
N TYR A 220 15.83 3.37 -2.33
CA TYR A 220 15.07 2.33 -1.64
C TYR A 220 13.61 2.70 -1.46
N TRP A 221 13.36 3.93 -1.02
CA TRP A 221 12.03 4.45 -0.74
C TRP A 221 11.17 4.53 -1.99
N GLN A 222 11.70 5.16 -3.04
CA GLN A 222 10.99 5.33 -4.30
C GLN A 222 10.60 3.99 -4.92
N THR A 223 11.48 3.03 -4.95
CA THR A 223 11.23 1.76 -5.64
C THR A 223 10.45 0.75 -4.79
N MET A 224 10.47 0.89 -3.46
CA MET A 224 9.64 0.08 -2.58
C MET A 224 8.17 0.54 -2.59
N PHE A 225 7.94 1.86 -2.51
CA PHE A 225 6.61 2.44 -2.33
C PHE A 225 6.07 3.15 -3.57
N ALA A 226 6.82 3.20 -4.66
CA ALA A 226 6.47 3.93 -5.88
C ALA A 226 6.26 5.44 -5.70
N PHE A 227 6.86 6.05 -4.68
CA PHE A 227 6.87 7.50 -4.53
C PHE A 227 7.63 8.18 -5.67
N GLN A 228 7.17 9.35 -6.07
CA GLN A 228 7.84 10.22 -7.03
C GLN A 228 8.01 11.62 -6.44
N LYS A 229 8.87 12.45 -7.05
CA LYS A 229 9.16 13.81 -6.55
C LYS A 229 7.92 14.70 -6.40
N TRP A 230 6.90 14.45 -7.21
CA TRP A 230 5.61 15.14 -7.16
C TRP A 230 4.66 14.62 -6.08
N SER A 231 4.93 13.46 -5.49
CA SER A 231 4.05 12.83 -4.51
C SER A 231 3.81 13.71 -3.28
N SER A 232 2.68 13.50 -2.64
CA SER A 232 2.23 14.22 -1.46
C SER A 232 3.22 14.13 -0.30
N ALA A 233 3.58 15.26 0.27
CA ALA A 233 4.39 15.33 1.48
C ALA A 233 3.63 14.80 2.72
N LEU A 234 2.32 14.96 2.75
CA LEU A 234 1.44 14.40 3.77
C LEU A 234 1.51 12.86 3.77
N GLU A 235 1.36 12.26 2.60
CA GLU A 235 1.44 10.78 2.50
C GLU A 235 2.84 10.27 2.83
N MET A 236 3.90 10.94 2.40
CA MET A 236 5.26 10.55 2.77
C MET A 236 5.49 10.63 4.29
N LYS A 237 4.97 11.65 4.97
CA LYS A 237 5.02 11.72 6.44
C LYS A 237 4.29 10.53 7.07
N ARG A 238 3.08 10.22 6.61
CA ARG A 238 2.30 9.08 7.12
C ARG A 238 3.08 7.77 6.98
N TYR A 239 3.71 7.56 5.82
CA TYR A 239 4.57 6.39 5.59
C TYR A 239 5.78 6.34 6.53
N LEU A 240 6.49 7.46 6.71
CA LEU A 240 7.61 7.55 7.65
C LEU A 240 7.17 7.20 9.08
N CYS A 241 6.02 7.72 9.52
CA CYS A 241 5.46 7.43 10.83
C CYS A 241 4.98 5.99 10.98
N ARG A 242 4.37 5.43 9.92
CA ARG A 242 3.81 4.08 9.92
C ARG A 242 4.88 3.00 9.93
N TYR A 243 5.99 3.22 9.20
CA TYR A 243 7.01 2.21 8.95
C TYR A 243 8.37 2.50 9.58
N VAL A 244 8.45 3.38 10.59
CA VAL A 244 9.72 3.68 11.28
C VAL A 244 10.36 2.43 11.88
N HIS A 245 9.57 1.45 12.32
CA HIS A 245 10.05 0.17 12.85
C HIS A 245 10.67 -0.76 11.80
N HIS A 246 10.47 -0.49 10.52
CA HIS A 246 11.04 -1.26 9.42
C HIS A 246 12.18 -0.56 8.69
N ILE A 247 12.71 0.50 9.30
CA ILE A 247 13.79 1.28 8.67
C ILE A 247 15.04 0.44 8.38
N ASP A 248 15.31 -0.56 9.19
CA ASP A 248 16.43 -1.48 9.03
C ASP A 248 16.24 -2.47 7.88
N GLY A 249 15.00 -2.82 7.58
CA GLY A 249 14.65 -3.71 6.47
C GLY A 249 14.48 -3.02 5.11
N LEU A 250 14.52 -1.70 5.06
CA LEU A 250 14.39 -0.95 3.82
C LEU A 250 15.50 -1.26 2.78
N PRO A 251 16.77 -1.46 3.18
CA PRO A 251 17.85 -1.80 2.24
C PRO A 251 17.79 -3.20 1.65
N ASP A 252 17.17 -4.17 2.32
CA ASP A 252 17.21 -5.58 1.91
C ASP A 252 15.86 -6.31 1.95
N PHE A 253 14.78 -5.58 2.22
CA PHE A 253 13.42 -6.12 2.30
C PHE A 253 13.20 -7.22 3.35
N SER A 254 14.10 -7.38 4.33
CA SER A 254 13.96 -8.38 5.38
C SER A 254 12.72 -8.19 6.25
N ALA A 255 12.18 -6.99 6.28
CA ALA A 255 10.93 -6.66 6.95
C ALA A 255 9.67 -7.18 6.24
N LEU A 256 9.74 -7.42 4.93
CA LEU A 256 8.59 -7.77 4.11
C LEU A 256 8.27 -9.27 4.14
N ARG A 257 7.00 -9.57 3.91
CA ARG A 257 6.46 -10.92 3.80
C ARG A 257 5.64 -11.05 2.53
N PHE A 258 5.61 -12.25 1.98
CA PHE A 258 4.91 -12.54 0.73
C PHE A 258 4.06 -13.79 0.86
N THR A 259 3.01 -13.87 0.05
CA THR A 259 2.19 -15.07 -0.13
C THR A 259 2.93 -16.14 -0.93
N LYS A 260 2.38 -17.36 -0.94
CA LYS A 260 2.92 -18.48 -1.72
C LYS A 260 2.70 -18.29 -3.21
N TYR A 261 1.48 -17.98 -3.60
CA TYR A 261 1.06 -17.66 -4.96
C TYR A 261 0.74 -16.17 -5.10
N ASN A 262 0.21 -15.74 -6.23
CA ASN A 262 -0.34 -14.39 -6.41
C ASN A 262 -1.44 -14.09 -5.37
N GLN A 263 -1.79 -12.82 -5.23
CA GLN A 263 -2.73 -12.39 -4.17
C GLN A 263 -4.15 -12.91 -4.41
N TYR A 264 -4.56 -13.08 -5.66
CA TYR A 264 -5.87 -13.64 -5.96
C TYR A 264 -6.00 -15.05 -5.40
N GLU A 265 -5.07 -15.93 -5.74
CA GLU A 265 -5.11 -17.34 -5.31
C GLU A 265 -4.85 -17.53 -3.81
N SER A 266 -4.01 -16.67 -3.21
CA SER A 266 -3.61 -16.82 -1.81
C SER A 266 -4.52 -16.11 -0.81
N MET A 267 -5.24 -15.06 -1.22
CA MET A 267 -6.02 -14.21 -0.32
C MET A 267 -7.47 -14.03 -0.78
N ILE A 268 -7.66 -13.61 -2.04
CA ILE A 268 -8.99 -13.28 -2.56
C ILE A 268 -9.85 -14.53 -2.66
N LEU A 269 -9.36 -15.56 -3.32
CA LEU A 269 -10.13 -16.78 -3.54
C LEU A 269 -10.54 -17.49 -2.23
N PRO A 270 -9.67 -17.63 -1.21
CA PRO A 270 -10.09 -18.13 0.09
C PRO A 270 -11.19 -17.29 0.75
N LEU A 271 -11.07 -15.95 0.69
CA LEU A 271 -12.05 -15.04 1.26
C LEU A 271 -13.40 -15.10 0.51
N VAL A 272 -13.38 -15.16 -0.83
CA VAL A 272 -14.58 -15.37 -1.65
C VAL A 272 -15.27 -16.68 -1.27
N LYS A 273 -14.52 -17.78 -1.17
CA LYS A 273 -15.09 -19.08 -0.78
C LYS A 273 -15.67 -19.06 0.64
N TYR A 274 -15.00 -18.36 1.56
CA TYR A 274 -15.53 -18.18 2.91
C TYR A 274 -16.90 -17.50 2.86
N LEU A 275 -17.04 -16.41 2.10
CA LEU A 275 -18.27 -15.65 1.97
C LEU A 275 -19.38 -16.46 1.28
N GLU A 276 -19.07 -17.13 0.18
CA GLU A 276 -20.01 -18.02 -0.52
C GLU A 276 -20.54 -19.13 0.39
N ASN A 277 -19.66 -19.74 1.20
CA ASN A 277 -20.04 -20.78 2.16
C ASN A 277 -20.94 -20.26 3.29
N HIS A 278 -20.96 -18.94 3.51
CA HIS A 278 -21.87 -18.29 4.47
C HIS A 278 -23.12 -17.71 3.79
N GLY A 279 -23.36 -18.01 2.51
CA GLY A 279 -24.56 -17.58 1.78
C GLY A 279 -24.52 -16.15 1.25
N VAL A 280 -23.34 -15.50 1.24
CA VAL A 280 -23.18 -14.13 0.70
C VAL A 280 -23.29 -14.15 -0.81
N HIS A 281 -24.04 -13.19 -1.37
CA HIS A 281 -24.27 -13.07 -2.80
C HIS A 281 -23.18 -12.18 -3.45
N ILE A 282 -22.48 -12.70 -4.46
CA ILE A 282 -21.57 -11.91 -5.30
C ILE A 282 -22.17 -11.81 -6.70
N GLU A 283 -22.59 -10.60 -7.07
CA GLU A 283 -23.24 -10.31 -8.35
C GLU A 283 -22.27 -9.62 -9.27
N TYR A 284 -21.91 -10.30 -10.36
CA TYR A 284 -21.02 -9.80 -11.41
C TYR A 284 -21.77 -9.05 -12.52
N GLY A 285 -21.05 -8.20 -13.26
CA GLY A 285 -21.62 -7.37 -14.32
C GLY A 285 -22.46 -6.19 -13.82
N MET A 286 -22.34 -5.85 -12.53
CA MET A 286 -23.08 -4.78 -11.86
C MET A 286 -22.29 -3.46 -11.91
N ASP A 287 -22.47 -2.69 -12.96
CA ASP A 287 -21.75 -1.42 -13.15
C ASP A 287 -22.49 -0.27 -12.42
N VAL A 288 -22.19 -0.08 -11.15
CA VAL A 288 -22.82 0.97 -10.32
C VAL A 288 -22.37 2.35 -10.79
N LYS A 289 -23.36 3.22 -11.03
CA LYS A 289 -23.17 4.59 -11.55
C LYS A 289 -23.35 5.67 -10.50
N ASN A 290 -24.20 5.42 -9.52
CA ASN A 290 -24.49 6.37 -8.46
C ASN A 290 -25.11 5.70 -7.23
N VAL A 291 -24.92 6.30 -6.07
CA VAL A 291 -25.73 6.07 -4.87
C VAL A 291 -26.45 7.38 -4.56
N VAL A 292 -27.77 7.37 -4.65
CA VAL A 292 -28.59 8.56 -4.37
C VAL A 292 -28.71 8.74 -2.86
N ILE A 293 -28.25 9.89 -2.37
CA ILE A 293 -28.21 10.24 -0.94
C ILE A 293 -29.16 11.40 -0.68
N GLU A 294 -30.12 11.15 0.19
CA GLU A 294 -31.07 12.14 0.66
C GLU A 294 -30.52 12.82 1.93
N THR A 295 -30.51 14.16 1.95
CA THR A 295 -30.16 14.94 3.14
C THR A 295 -31.43 15.48 3.82
N ARG A 296 -31.64 15.11 5.08
CA ARG A 296 -32.75 15.58 5.93
C ARG A 296 -32.19 16.20 7.21
N GLY A 297 -32.07 17.52 7.25
CA GLY A 297 -31.38 18.22 8.33
C GLY A 297 -29.90 17.78 8.40
N ASN A 298 -29.47 17.25 9.53
CA ASN A 298 -28.11 16.74 9.70
C ASN A 298 -27.96 15.25 9.29
N LYS A 299 -29.04 14.57 8.91
CA LYS A 299 -29.00 13.16 8.52
C LYS A 299 -28.83 13.02 7.02
N LYS A 300 -27.98 12.09 6.61
CA LYS A 300 -27.72 11.69 5.23
C LYS A 300 -28.02 10.21 5.07
N ILE A 301 -28.91 9.88 4.14
CA ILE A 301 -29.49 8.54 4.00
C ILE A 301 -29.34 8.09 2.55
N ALA A 302 -28.71 6.96 2.30
CA ALA A 302 -28.71 6.33 0.99
C ALA A 302 -30.12 5.77 0.70
N ARG A 303 -30.67 6.14 -0.46
CA ARG A 303 -32.05 5.81 -0.86
C ARG A 303 -32.14 4.91 -2.09
N GLN A 304 -31.11 4.94 -2.94
CA GLN A 304 -31.14 4.17 -4.17
C GLN A 304 -29.72 3.91 -4.67
N ILE A 305 -29.49 2.73 -5.22
CA ILE A 305 -28.29 2.38 -5.97
C ILE A 305 -28.67 2.33 -7.45
N VAL A 306 -28.03 3.17 -8.28
CA VAL A 306 -28.24 3.20 -9.73
C VAL A 306 -27.09 2.46 -10.41
N TYR A 307 -27.40 1.48 -11.24
CA TYR A 307 -26.40 0.65 -11.91
C TYR A 307 -26.81 0.30 -13.34
N LYS A 308 -25.84 -0.14 -14.14
CA LYS A 308 -26.06 -0.75 -15.45
C LYS A 308 -25.74 -2.24 -15.40
N LYS A 309 -26.64 -3.07 -15.93
CA LYS A 309 -26.41 -4.49 -16.17
C LYS A 309 -26.81 -4.81 -17.60
N ASP A 310 -25.91 -5.44 -18.35
CA ASP A 310 -26.10 -5.74 -19.76
C ASP A 310 -26.46 -4.51 -20.63
N GLY A 311 -25.91 -3.35 -20.26
CA GLY A 311 -26.17 -2.07 -20.92
C GLY A 311 -27.46 -1.37 -20.54
N ILE A 312 -28.32 -2.00 -19.72
CA ILE A 312 -29.62 -1.47 -19.25
C ILE A 312 -29.43 -0.83 -17.88
N GLU A 313 -29.90 0.40 -17.74
CA GLU A 313 -29.92 1.10 -16.45
C GLU A 313 -31.05 0.57 -15.58
N GLN A 314 -30.73 0.27 -14.34
CA GLN A 314 -31.61 -0.28 -13.32
C GLN A 314 -31.31 0.37 -11.96
N SER A 315 -32.17 0.16 -10.98
CA SER A 315 -31.95 0.64 -9.63
C SER A 315 -32.42 -0.34 -8.56
N ILE A 316 -31.78 -0.23 -7.39
CA ILE A 316 -32.20 -0.88 -6.15
C ILE A 316 -32.67 0.23 -5.22
N ASP A 317 -33.95 0.22 -4.85
CA ASP A 317 -34.50 1.13 -3.85
C ASP A 317 -34.14 0.65 -2.45
N LEU A 318 -33.75 1.56 -1.58
CA LEU A 318 -33.25 1.27 -0.24
C LEU A 318 -34.18 1.84 0.82
N ILE A 319 -34.36 1.08 1.88
CA ILE A 319 -34.97 1.57 3.13
C ILE A 319 -33.86 2.09 4.07
N GLU A 320 -34.22 2.76 5.15
CA GLU A 320 -33.28 3.35 6.09
C GLU A 320 -32.47 2.28 6.86
N ASP A 321 -33.00 1.06 6.98
CA ASP A 321 -32.34 -0.08 7.60
C ASP A 321 -31.35 -0.80 6.66
N ASP A 322 -31.39 -0.57 5.34
CA ASP A 322 -30.44 -1.14 4.40
C ASP A 322 -29.10 -0.41 4.48
N LEU A 323 -28.01 -1.17 4.53
CA LEU A 323 -26.65 -0.64 4.61
C LEU A 323 -25.99 -0.58 3.23
N VAL A 324 -25.25 0.50 2.95
CA VAL A 324 -24.52 0.66 1.69
C VAL A 324 -23.03 0.95 1.96
N PHE A 325 -22.16 0.15 1.39
CA PHE A 325 -20.70 0.33 1.49
C PHE A 325 -20.14 0.64 0.12
N ILE A 326 -19.48 1.79 -0.02
CA ILE A 326 -19.11 2.37 -1.30
C ILE A 326 -17.61 2.34 -1.47
N THR A 327 -17.08 1.50 -2.36
CA THR A 327 -15.69 1.64 -2.81
C THR A 327 -15.61 2.82 -3.77
N ASN A 328 -15.15 3.97 -3.28
CA ASN A 328 -15.02 5.19 -4.07
C ASN A 328 -13.64 5.28 -4.73
N GLY A 329 -13.59 5.40 -6.05
CA GLY A 329 -12.35 5.43 -6.81
C GLY A 329 -11.61 4.09 -6.86
N CYS A 330 -10.79 3.89 -7.88
CA CYS A 330 -9.99 2.68 -8.03
C CYS A 330 -8.65 3.00 -8.70
N CYS A 331 -7.53 2.60 -8.08
CA CYS A 331 -6.21 2.84 -8.64
C CYS A 331 -5.90 2.01 -9.91
N THR A 332 -6.66 0.95 -10.16
CA THR A 332 -6.55 0.12 -11.36
C THR A 332 -7.68 0.33 -12.37
N ASP A 333 -8.49 1.39 -12.17
CA ASP A 333 -9.52 1.78 -13.13
C ASP A 333 -8.91 2.09 -14.50
N THR A 334 -9.62 1.73 -15.58
CA THR A 334 -9.18 1.92 -16.98
C THR A 334 -7.80 1.34 -17.31
N SER A 335 -7.38 0.27 -16.63
CA SER A 335 -6.14 -0.45 -16.97
C SER A 335 -6.20 -0.98 -18.40
N CYS A 336 -5.14 -0.73 -19.18
CA CYS A 336 -5.01 -1.14 -20.56
C CYS A 336 -3.99 -2.27 -20.69
N TYR A 337 -4.31 -3.29 -21.45
CA TYR A 337 -3.51 -4.51 -21.56
C TYR A 337 -2.93 -4.67 -22.96
N GLY A 338 -1.64 -4.98 -23.01
CA GLY A 338 -0.93 -5.44 -24.20
C GLY A 338 -0.45 -6.88 -24.04
N ASP A 339 0.16 -7.41 -25.09
CA ASP A 339 0.71 -8.76 -25.10
C ASP A 339 2.07 -8.80 -25.83
N GLN A 340 2.55 -9.99 -26.12
CA GLN A 340 3.83 -10.22 -26.79
C GLN A 340 4.04 -9.33 -28.03
N THR A 341 3.00 -9.10 -28.81
CA THR A 341 3.06 -8.43 -30.13
C THR A 341 2.22 -7.16 -30.24
N HIS A 342 1.40 -6.87 -29.23
CA HIS A 342 0.50 -5.72 -29.26
C HIS A 342 0.80 -4.77 -28.10
N VAL A 343 0.80 -3.48 -28.40
CA VAL A 343 0.87 -2.42 -27.40
C VAL A 343 -0.46 -2.29 -26.65
N PRO A 344 -0.47 -1.78 -25.39
CA PRO A 344 -1.72 -1.45 -24.73
C PRO A 344 -2.49 -0.37 -25.48
N ASP A 345 -3.79 -0.55 -25.67
CA ASP A 345 -4.64 0.47 -26.29
C ASP A 345 -4.92 1.61 -25.29
N LEU A 346 -4.32 2.77 -25.51
CA LEU A 346 -4.46 3.97 -24.69
C LEU A 346 -5.50 4.97 -25.22
N SER A 347 -6.26 4.63 -26.26
CA SER A 347 -7.20 5.55 -26.93
C SER A 347 -8.26 6.13 -25.97
N ASN A 348 -8.66 5.38 -24.97
CA ASN A 348 -9.64 5.75 -23.94
C ASN A 348 -9.03 6.33 -22.66
N VAL A 349 -7.70 6.43 -22.57
CA VAL A 349 -7.03 6.98 -21.38
C VAL A 349 -7.10 8.51 -21.41
N LYS A 350 -7.83 9.10 -20.48
CA LYS A 350 -8.03 10.54 -20.36
C LYS A 350 -8.02 10.96 -18.90
N ASN A 351 -7.55 12.17 -18.64
CA ASN A 351 -7.65 12.79 -17.31
C ASN A 351 -9.09 12.83 -16.82
N GLY A 352 -9.29 12.42 -15.58
CA GLY A 352 -10.60 12.43 -14.95
C GLY A 352 -11.61 11.43 -15.51
N TYR A 353 -11.20 10.53 -16.40
CA TYR A 353 -12.08 9.51 -16.98
C TYR A 353 -11.88 8.17 -16.29
N GLY A 354 -12.98 7.52 -15.93
CA GLY A 354 -13.00 6.18 -15.35
C GLY A 354 -14.30 5.95 -14.62
N GLU A 355 -14.75 4.73 -14.59
CA GLU A 355 -16.11 4.41 -14.14
C GLU A 355 -16.26 4.52 -12.62
N SER A 356 -15.24 4.10 -11.86
CA SER A 356 -15.22 4.31 -10.41
C SER A 356 -15.07 5.79 -10.05
N TRP A 357 -14.31 6.55 -10.85
CA TRP A 357 -14.17 8.00 -10.69
C TRP A 357 -15.46 8.74 -11.01
N ASP A 358 -16.17 8.34 -12.07
CA ASP A 358 -17.44 8.95 -12.46
C ASP A 358 -18.55 8.66 -11.45
N MET A 359 -18.60 7.44 -10.89
CA MET A 359 -19.48 7.12 -9.78
C MET A 359 -19.18 8.01 -8.56
N TRP A 360 -17.90 8.13 -8.17
CA TRP A 360 -17.55 8.96 -7.03
C TRP A 360 -17.85 10.44 -7.28
N LYS A 361 -17.62 10.98 -8.49
CA LYS A 361 -18.03 12.34 -8.85
C LYS A 361 -19.55 12.56 -8.73
N ALA A 362 -20.34 11.60 -9.20
CA ALA A 362 -21.80 11.65 -9.09
C ALA A 362 -22.25 11.66 -7.63
N ILE A 363 -21.62 10.89 -6.76
CA ILE A 363 -21.90 10.89 -5.32
C ILE A 363 -21.42 12.20 -4.67
N ALA A 364 -20.20 12.63 -4.95
CA ALA A 364 -19.60 13.84 -4.37
C ALA A 364 -20.40 15.12 -4.72
N ALA A 365 -21.00 15.16 -5.91
CA ALA A 365 -21.83 16.28 -6.34
C ALA A 365 -23.13 16.46 -5.54
N GLN A 366 -23.54 15.46 -4.75
CA GLN A 366 -24.77 15.51 -3.94
C GLN A 366 -24.54 16.16 -2.56
N ALA A 367 -23.28 16.35 -2.15
CA ALA A 367 -22.94 16.96 -0.87
C ALA A 367 -22.42 18.39 -1.05
N MET A 368 -22.75 19.26 -0.10
CA MET A 368 -22.13 20.57 -0.01
C MET A 368 -20.76 20.45 0.71
N HIS A 369 -19.85 21.38 0.36
CA HIS A 369 -18.56 21.53 1.06
C HIS A 369 -17.59 20.32 1.05
N GLY A 370 -17.72 19.41 0.09
CA GLY A 370 -16.77 18.29 -0.07
C GLY A 370 -16.89 17.18 0.99
N GLU A 371 -18.02 17.07 1.66
CA GLU A 371 -18.26 16.04 2.70
C GLU A 371 -18.12 14.59 2.17
N PHE A 372 -18.34 14.39 0.87
CA PHE A 372 -18.13 13.10 0.20
C PHE A 372 -16.83 13.08 -0.61
N GLY A 373 -15.87 13.93 -0.23
CA GLY A 373 -14.54 14.03 -0.82
C GLY A 373 -14.49 14.79 -2.14
N ASN A 374 -13.30 14.80 -2.74
CA ASN A 374 -13.00 15.48 -4.00
C ASN A 374 -12.24 14.54 -4.94
N PRO A 375 -12.93 13.76 -5.79
CA PRO A 375 -12.28 12.80 -6.69
C PRO A 375 -11.30 13.47 -7.67
N GLU A 376 -11.52 14.73 -8.05
CA GLU A 376 -10.66 15.44 -8.99
C GLU A 376 -9.25 15.69 -8.44
N ALA A 377 -9.07 15.73 -7.13
CA ALA A 377 -7.75 15.80 -6.51
C ALA A 377 -6.86 14.60 -6.88
N PHE A 378 -7.44 13.49 -7.31
CA PHE A 378 -6.73 12.23 -7.55
C PHE A 378 -6.67 11.83 -9.03
N CYS A 379 -7.72 12.09 -9.82
CA CYS A 379 -7.85 11.53 -11.18
C CYS A 379 -7.51 12.48 -12.33
N THR A 380 -7.05 13.70 -12.06
CA THR A 380 -6.87 14.75 -13.10
C THR A 380 -5.48 14.78 -13.74
N ASP A 381 -4.51 13.99 -13.29
CA ASP A 381 -3.16 13.96 -13.84
C ASP A 381 -2.67 12.54 -14.13
N VAL A 382 -3.20 11.93 -15.17
CA VAL A 382 -2.79 10.59 -15.64
C VAL A 382 -1.30 10.55 -16.00
N ASN A 383 -0.70 11.65 -16.48
CA ASN A 383 0.71 11.65 -16.83
C ASN A 383 1.63 11.49 -15.60
N ALA A 384 1.21 11.98 -14.45
CA ALA A 384 1.94 11.80 -13.19
C ALA A 384 1.60 10.47 -12.52
N THR A 385 0.31 10.09 -12.49
CA THR A 385 -0.19 8.98 -11.65
C THR A 385 -0.04 7.60 -12.27
N ASN A 386 0.30 7.50 -13.55
CA ASN A 386 0.45 6.21 -14.21
C ASN A 386 1.77 5.52 -13.87
N TRP A 387 1.75 4.22 -13.98
CA TRP A 387 2.91 3.39 -14.29
C TRP A 387 2.50 2.27 -15.24
N MET A 388 3.50 1.53 -15.75
CA MET A 388 3.26 0.34 -16.55
C MET A 388 3.99 -0.85 -15.95
N SER A 389 3.29 -1.96 -15.84
CA SER A 389 3.88 -3.24 -15.45
C SER A 389 3.93 -4.20 -16.63
N ALA A 390 4.80 -5.19 -16.52
CA ALA A 390 4.86 -6.32 -17.46
C ALA A 390 5.12 -7.62 -16.70
N THR A 391 4.70 -8.73 -17.29
CA THR A 391 5.00 -10.07 -16.79
C THR A 391 5.71 -10.83 -17.88
N VAL A 392 6.99 -11.14 -17.65
CA VAL A 392 7.79 -11.99 -18.54
C VAL A 392 7.73 -13.42 -18.05
N ALA A 393 7.34 -14.34 -18.90
CA ALA A 393 7.31 -15.77 -18.64
C ALA A 393 8.42 -16.46 -19.46
N THR A 394 9.32 -17.21 -18.82
CA THR A 394 10.40 -17.92 -19.49
C THR A 394 10.80 -19.20 -18.76
N SER A 395 11.25 -20.20 -19.51
CA SER A 395 11.93 -21.39 -18.99
C SER A 395 13.34 -21.55 -19.58
N ASN A 396 13.85 -20.53 -20.26
CA ASN A 396 15.13 -20.56 -20.95
C ASN A 396 16.30 -20.57 -19.96
N GLU A 397 17.17 -21.58 -20.05
CA GLU A 397 18.29 -21.81 -19.16
C GLU A 397 19.33 -20.67 -19.20
N GLU A 398 19.53 -20.03 -20.35
CA GLU A 398 20.46 -18.91 -20.48
C GLU A 398 19.96 -17.69 -19.70
N ILE A 399 18.69 -17.33 -19.84
CA ILE A 399 18.07 -16.23 -19.09
C ILE A 399 18.08 -16.53 -17.59
N ILE A 400 17.75 -17.75 -17.18
CA ILE A 400 17.77 -18.16 -15.78
C ILE A 400 19.18 -18.04 -15.18
N ARG A 401 20.23 -18.29 -15.94
CA ARG A 401 21.62 -18.06 -15.48
C ARG A 401 21.91 -16.58 -15.21
N TYR A 402 21.47 -15.65 -16.06
CA TYR A 402 21.62 -14.21 -15.80
C TYR A 402 20.88 -13.80 -14.52
N ILE A 403 19.63 -14.24 -14.37
CA ILE A 403 18.84 -14.03 -13.14
C ILE A 403 19.59 -14.56 -11.92
N THR A 404 20.07 -15.81 -11.98
CA THR A 404 20.78 -16.47 -10.89
C THR A 404 22.07 -15.74 -10.54
N ASN A 405 22.81 -15.23 -11.53
CA ASN A 405 24.03 -14.46 -11.31
C ASN A 405 23.75 -13.15 -10.54
N ILE A 406 22.63 -12.49 -10.79
CA ILE A 406 22.24 -11.26 -10.09
C ILE A 406 21.70 -11.60 -8.68
N CYS A 407 20.69 -12.48 -8.61
CA CYS A 407 19.99 -12.79 -7.37
C CYS A 407 20.76 -13.74 -6.43
N LYS A 408 21.79 -14.42 -6.92
CA LYS A 408 22.54 -15.49 -6.21
C LYS A 408 21.66 -16.66 -5.80
N ARG A 409 20.51 -16.83 -6.46
CA ARG A 409 19.50 -17.87 -6.19
C ARG A 409 18.83 -18.31 -7.49
N ASP A 410 18.61 -19.60 -7.66
CA ASP A 410 17.83 -20.13 -8.77
C ASP A 410 16.33 -19.95 -8.49
N PRO A 411 15.58 -19.24 -9.35
CA PRO A 411 14.16 -18.97 -9.16
C PRO A 411 13.28 -20.22 -9.15
N ARG A 412 13.73 -21.33 -9.73
CA ARG A 412 12.97 -22.57 -9.84
C ARG A 412 12.89 -23.39 -8.55
N THR A 413 13.57 -22.94 -7.50
CA THR A 413 13.62 -23.66 -6.22
C THR A 413 12.36 -23.54 -5.37
N GLY A 414 11.42 -22.70 -5.74
CA GLY A 414 10.22 -22.40 -4.94
C GLY A 414 10.48 -21.53 -3.71
N LYS A 415 11.73 -21.06 -3.52
CA LYS A 415 12.15 -20.21 -2.41
C LYS A 415 12.24 -18.74 -2.82
N VAL A 416 12.49 -17.88 -1.84
CA VAL A 416 12.77 -16.46 -2.08
C VAL A 416 13.87 -16.31 -3.12
N THR A 417 13.60 -15.56 -4.19
CA THR A 417 14.55 -15.29 -5.27
C THR A 417 15.14 -13.89 -5.17
N THR A 418 14.43 -12.85 -5.57
CA THR A 418 14.91 -11.46 -5.46
C THR A 418 14.77 -10.92 -4.05
N GLY A 419 13.82 -11.43 -3.29
CA GLY A 419 13.48 -10.93 -1.95
C GLY A 419 12.78 -9.57 -1.95
N GLY A 420 12.30 -9.12 -3.09
CA GLY A 420 11.69 -7.83 -3.35
C GLY A 420 12.21 -7.24 -4.66
N ILE A 421 12.13 -5.93 -4.80
CA ILE A 421 12.45 -5.22 -6.04
C ILE A 421 13.96 -5.13 -6.27
N VAL A 422 14.43 -5.51 -7.46
CA VAL A 422 15.74 -5.17 -8.01
C VAL A 422 15.60 -3.93 -8.89
N THR A 423 16.17 -2.82 -8.46
CA THR A 423 16.09 -1.56 -9.19
C THR A 423 17.23 -1.46 -10.20
N VAL A 424 16.90 -1.13 -11.44
CA VAL A 424 17.89 -0.84 -12.50
C VAL A 424 18.31 0.61 -12.37
N LYS A 425 19.44 0.89 -11.73
CA LYS A 425 19.91 2.25 -11.44
C LYS A 425 20.22 3.04 -12.70
N ASP A 426 20.71 2.39 -13.75
CA ASP A 426 21.00 3.03 -15.05
C ASP A 426 19.74 3.54 -15.75
N SER A 427 18.56 3.01 -15.43
CA SER A 427 17.29 3.41 -16.04
C SER A 427 16.58 4.56 -15.30
N THR A 428 17.15 5.11 -14.23
CA THR A 428 16.47 6.12 -13.37
C THR A 428 16.10 7.41 -14.11
N ASN A 429 16.84 7.78 -15.16
CA ASN A 429 16.54 8.93 -16.01
C ASN A 429 15.72 8.56 -17.26
N ASN A 430 15.55 7.27 -17.51
CA ASN A 430 14.79 6.65 -18.60
C ASN A 430 13.47 6.08 -18.08
N TRP A 431 13.16 4.81 -18.32
CA TRP A 431 11.93 4.18 -17.84
C TRP A 431 11.80 4.11 -16.32
N TYR A 432 12.90 4.17 -15.59
CA TYR A 432 12.98 3.86 -14.15
C TYR A 432 12.49 2.44 -13.88
N LEU A 433 13.11 1.50 -14.60
CA LEU A 433 12.74 0.10 -14.58
C LEU A 433 13.16 -0.57 -13.28
N SER A 434 12.28 -1.40 -12.77
CA SER A 434 12.55 -2.33 -11.68
C SER A 434 11.90 -3.68 -11.97
N TRP A 435 12.42 -4.75 -11.35
CA TRP A 435 11.89 -6.08 -11.54
C TRP A 435 11.95 -6.92 -10.26
N THR A 436 11.11 -7.94 -10.17
CA THR A 436 11.09 -8.88 -9.05
C THR A 436 10.66 -10.26 -9.49
N ILE A 437 11.14 -11.26 -8.78
CA ILE A 437 10.71 -12.66 -8.89
C ILE A 437 10.33 -13.12 -7.48
N ASN A 438 9.03 -13.32 -7.28
CA ASN A 438 8.50 -13.94 -6.08
C ASN A 438 8.75 -15.44 -6.10
N ARG A 439 8.37 -16.17 -5.02
CA ARG A 439 8.44 -17.64 -4.99
C ARG A 439 7.71 -18.23 -6.17
N GLN A 440 8.31 -19.22 -6.83
CA GLN A 440 7.69 -19.93 -7.94
C GLN A 440 7.14 -21.28 -7.48
N PRO A 441 6.04 -21.77 -8.04
CA PRO A 441 5.21 -21.10 -9.04
C PRO A 441 4.43 -19.93 -8.42
N GLN A 442 4.26 -18.84 -9.20
CA GLN A 442 3.46 -17.67 -8.80
C GLN A 442 1.96 -17.88 -9.06
N PHE A 443 1.62 -18.80 -9.94
CA PHE A 443 0.26 -19.27 -10.23
C PHE A 443 0.20 -20.78 -10.10
N LYS A 444 -0.91 -21.30 -9.57
CA LYS A 444 -1.14 -22.75 -9.49
C LYS A 444 -1.16 -23.41 -10.87
N SER A 445 -1.64 -22.66 -11.88
CA SER A 445 -1.68 -23.11 -13.27
C SER A 445 -0.38 -22.89 -14.06
N GLN A 446 0.70 -22.50 -13.39
CA GLN A 446 2.01 -22.28 -14.00
C GLN A 446 2.71 -23.61 -14.27
N ASP A 447 3.24 -23.78 -15.49
CA ASP A 447 3.94 -24.99 -15.89
C ASP A 447 5.23 -25.17 -15.07
N LYS A 448 5.61 -26.42 -14.83
CA LYS A 448 6.82 -26.76 -14.08
C LYS A 448 8.07 -26.24 -14.80
N GLY A 449 8.89 -25.50 -14.09
CA GLY A 449 10.12 -24.90 -14.61
C GLY A 449 9.93 -23.55 -15.29
N LEU A 450 8.70 -23.14 -15.56
CA LEU A 450 8.40 -21.78 -15.99
C LEU A 450 8.68 -20.79 -14.84
N VAL A 451 9.29 -19.66 -15.14
CA VAL A 451 9.57 -18.57 -14.20
C VAL A 451 8.83 -17.33 -14.66
N LEU A 452 8.13 -16.69 -13.75
CA LEU A 452 7.45 -15.41 -13.99
C LEU A 452 8.24 -14.27 -13.34
N ILE A 453 8.57 -13.28 -14.13
CA ILE A 453 9.27 -12.07 -13.72
C ILE A 453 8.28 -10.90 -13.84
N TRP A 454 8.06 -10.19 -12.76
CA TRP A 454 7.28 -8.95 -12.78
C TRP A 454 8.20 -7.76 -12.96
N LEU A 455 7.88 -6.92 -13.94
CA LEU A 455 8.57 -5.67 -14.25
C LEU A 455 7.63 -4.49 -13.97
N TYR A 456 8.17 -3.34 -13.59
CA TYR A 456 7.42 -2.09 -13.64
C TYR A 456 8.32 -0.90 -13.93
N ALA A 457 7.74 0.14 -14.53
CA ALA A 457 8.41 1.38 -14.83
C ALA A 457 7.60 2.59 -14.36
N LEU A 458 8.28 3.55 -13.73
CA LEU A 458 7.66 4.76 -13.19
C LEU A 458 7.61 5.92 -14.20
N ASN A 459 8.47 5.90 -15.23
CA ASN A 459 8.58 6.94 -16.25
C ASN A 459 8.14 6.40 -17.62
N THR A 460 6.87 6.06 -17.77
CA THR A 460 6.35 5.37 -18.97
C THR A 460 6.39 6.20 -20.25
N ASN A 461 6.60 7.52 -20.14
CA ASN A 461 6.64 8.49 -21.25
C ASN A 461 8.06 8.84 -21.71
N LYS A 462 9.08 8.22 -21.12
CA LYS A 462 10.48 8.40 -21.52
C LYS A 462 10.96 7.23 -22.35
N GLU A 463 12.00 7.46 -23.17
CA GLU A 463 12.69 6.40 -23.89
C GLU A 463 13.45 5.48 -22.93
N GLY A 464 13.57 4.19 -23.30
CA GLY A 464 14.42 3.22 -22.63
C GLY A 464 15.91 3.44 -22.88
N ASN A 465 16.72 2.65 -22.20
CA ASN A 465 18.17 2.66 -22.44
C ASN A 465 18.54 1.93 -23.72
N TYR A 466 17.91 0.82 -24.00
CA TYR A 466 18.08 -0.01 -25.20
C TYR A 466 16.98 0.27 -26.22
N ILE A 467 15.72 0.19 -25.81
CA ILE A 467 14.55 0.50 -26.64
C ILE A 467 14.31 2.01 -26.66
N LYS A 468 14.51 2.65 -27.81
CA LYS A 468 14.39 4.11 -27.97
C LYS A 468 12.94 4.54 -28.18
N LYS A 469 12.06 4.07 -27.29
CA LYS A 469 10.60 4.36 -27.28
C LYS A 469 10.11 4.51 -25.84
N PRO A 470 9.02 5.29 -25.61
CA PRO A 470 8.29 5.26 -24.35
C PRO A 470 7.75 3.86 -24.04
N MET A 471 7.88 3.38 -22.78
CA MET A 471 7.44 2.03 -22.42
C MET A 471 5.96 1.81 -22.76
N ARG A 472 5.11 2.81 -22.59
CA ARG A 472 3.68 2.73 -22.89
C ARG A 472 3.33 2.52 -24.37
N GLU A 473 4.31 2.70 -25.27
CA GLU A 473 4.20 2.51 -26.71
C GLU A 473 4.91 1.22 -27.17
N CYS A 474 5.36 0.40 -26.22
CA CYS A 474 6.10 -0.82 -26.50
C CYS A 474 5.19 -2.05 -26.48
N THR A 475 5.49 -3.00 -27.37
CA THR A 475 4.99 -4.37 -27.30
C THR A 475 5.65 -5.14 -26.16
N GLY A 476 5.11 -6.31 -25.81
CA GLY A 476 5.75 -7.19 -24.82
C GLY A 476 7.17 -7.59 -25.20
N ILE A 477 7.44 -7.87 -26.51
CA ILE A 477 8.80 -8.16 -27.00
C ILE A 477 9.75 -7.02 -26.67
N GLU A 478 9.41 -5.79 -27.02
CA GLU A 478 10.27 -4.61 -26.79
C GLU A 478 10.51 -4.36 -25.31
N VAL A 479 9.51 -4.57 -24.45
CA VAL A 479 9.69 -4.49 -23.00
C VAL A 479 10.63 -5.58 -22.48
N CYS A 480 10.53 -6.79 -23.00
CA CYS A 480 11.43 -7.90 -22.68
C CYS A 480 12.86 -7.61 -23.14
N GLU A 481 13.06 -7.06 -24.34
CA GLU A 481 14.38 -6.68 -24.85
C GLU A 481 15.08 -5.66 -23.95
N GLU A 482 14.39 -4.61 -23.50
CA GLU A 482 14.91 -3.64 -22.56
C GLU A 482 15.36 -4.30 -21.24
N TRP A 483 14.55 -5.22 -20.72
CA TRP A 483 14.87 -5.94 -19.49
C TRP A 483 16.08 -6.87 -19.68
N LEU A 484 16.12 -7.64 -20.79
CA LEU A 484 17.24 -8.54 -21.12
C LEU A 484 18.56 -7.77 -21.24
N TYR A 485 18.55 -6.58 -21.86
CA TYR A 485 19.69 -5.68 -21.87
C TYR A 485 20.19 -5.36 -20.46
N HIS A 486 19.27 -5.01 -19.55
CA HIS A 486 19.59 -4.63 -18.19
C HIS A 486 20.03 -5.77 -17.26
N ILE A 487 19.76 -7.01 -17.62
CA ILE A 487 20.31 -8.18 -16.89
C ILE A 487 21.61 -8.71 -17.50
N GLY A 488 22.15 -8.07 -18.53
CA GLY A 488 23.46 -8.35 -19.11
C GLY A 488 23.48 -9.36 -20.26
N VAL A 489 22.35 -9.58 -20.90
CA VAL A 489 22.31 -10.40 -22.14
C VAL A 489 23.05 -9.66 -23.24
N PRO A 490 23.96 -10.32 -24.00
CA PRO A 490 24.62 -9.73 -25.15
C PRO A 490 23.65 -9.21 -26.20
N THR A 491 23.92 -8.04 -26.77
CA THR A 491 22.98 -7.32 -27.65
C THR A 491 22.61 -8.10 -28.92
N ASP A 492 23.50 -8.95 -29.41
CA ASP A 492 23.27 -9.84 -30.57
C ASP A 492 22.27 -10.97 -30.29
N LYS A 493 21.98 -11.28 -29.01
CA LYS A 493 21.07 -12.32 -28.59
C LYS A 493 19.71 -11.80 -28.09
N ILE A 494 19.62 -10.52 -27.74
CA ILE A 494 18.44 -9.96 -27.07
C ILE A 494 17.16 -10.22 -27.88
N ALA A 495 17.15 -9.84 -29.17
CA ALA A 495 15.95 -9.94 -30.00
C ALA A 495 15.47 -11.39 -30.14
N SER A 496 16.37 -12.35 -30.41
CA SER A 496 15.99 -13.75 -30.53
C SER A 496 15.47 -14.33 -29.20
N LEU A 497 16.10 -14.03 -28.08
CA LEU A 497 15.64 -14.51 -26.77
C LEU A 497 14.31 -13.90 -26.36
N ALA A 498 14.08 -12.61 -26.61
CA ALA A 498 12.80 -11.96 -26.32
C ALA A 498 11.65 -12.56 -27.14
N GLN A 499 11.91 -12.86 -28.42
CA GLN A 499 10.89 -13.36 -29.35
C GLN A 499 10.62 -14.87 -29.20
N GLU A 500 11.66 -15.69 -29.01
CA GLU A 500 11.56 -17.15 -29.09
C GLU A 500 11.52 -17.83 -27.70
N ALA A 501 12.09 -17.20 -26.67
CA ALA A 501 12.27 -17.80 -25.35
C ALA A 501 11.44 -17.15 -24.24
N CYS A 502 10.73 -16.06 -24.53
CA CYS A 502 9.91 -15.34 -23.59
C CYS A 502 8.49 -15.14 -24.11
N ASN A 503 7.54 -15.08 -23.19
CA ASN A 503 6.20 -14.55 -23.46
C ASN A 503 5.93 -13.41 -22.49
N THR A 504 5.67 -12.21 -23.01
CA THR A 504 5.57 -10.99 -22.20
C THR A 504 4.21 -10.33 -22.39
N THR A 505 3.50 -10.16 -21.29
CA THR A 505 2.26 -9.36 -21.22
C THR A 505 2.53 -8.03 -20.57
N THR A 506 1.79 -7.00 -20.95
CA THR A 506 1.94 -5.65 -20.43
C THR A 506 0.63 -5.09 -19.89
N CYS A 507 0.72 -4.20 -18.91
CA CYS A 507 -0.44 -3.54 -18.31
C CYS A 507 -0.09 -2.08 -17.97
N PHE A 508 -0.72 -1.16 -18.69
CA PHE A 508 -0.65 0.26 -18.37
C PHE A 508 -1.79 0.64 -17.42
N MET A 509 -1.45 1.27 -16.30
CA MET A 509 -2.39 1.63 -15.25
C MET A 509 -2.39 3.16 -15.05
N PRO A 510 -3.42 3.88 -15.54
CA PRO A 510 -3.45 5.34 -15.53
C PRO A 510 -3.43 5.95 -14.14
N TYR A 511 -4.09 5.31 -13.17
CA TYR A 511 -4.36 5.86 -11.84
C TYR A 511 -3.64 5.13 -10.70
N ILE A 512 -2.65 4.31 -11.01
CA ILE A 512 -2.03 3.42 -10.01
C ILE A 512 -1.39 4.18 -8.84
N ASN A 513 -0.89 5.40 -9.07
CA ASN A 513 -0.33 6.30 -8.06
C ASN A 513 -1.25 7.49 -7.71
N ALA A 514 -2.51 7.46 -8.13
CA ALA A 514 -3.46 8.56 -7.90
C ALA A 514 -3.58 8.94 -6.42
N PHE A 515 -3.52 7.96 -5.53
CA PHE A 515 -3.60 8.18 -4.09
C PHE A 515 -2.39 8.93 -3.48
N PHE A 516 -1.29 9.10 -4.22
CA PHE A 516 -0.15 9.93 -3.82
C PHE A 516 -0.22 11.37 -4.29
N GLN A 517 -1.29 11.80 -4.95
CA GLN A 517 -1.46 13.20 -5.33
C GLN A 517 -1.45 14.12 -4.10
N PRO A 518 -0.82 15.30 -4.20
CA PRO A 518 -0.92 16.33 -3.18
C PRO A 518 -2.39 16.71 -2.95
N ARG A 519 -2.83 16.64 -1.71
CA ARG A 519 -4.25 16.77 -1.34
C ARG A 519 -4.43 17.46 0.00
N LYS A 520 -5.66 17.85 0.29
CA LYS A 520 -6.16 18.16 1.63
C LYS A 520 -6.66 16.88 2.30
N GLU A 521 -6.77 16.88 3.61
CA GLU A 521 -7.36 15.75 4.35
C GLU A 521 -8.80 15.52 3.88
N SER A 522 -9.60 16.56 3.74
CA SER A 522 -11.00 16.51 3.29
C SER A 522 -11.21 16.04 1.85
N ASP A 523 -10.18 15.92 1.02
CA ASP A 523 -10.32 15.39 -0.34
C ASP A 523 -10.68 13.89 -0.36
N ARG A 524 -10.45 13.15 0.73
CA ARG A 524 -11.03 11.83 0.95
C ARG A 524 -12.21 11.94 1.92
N PRO A 525 -13.35 11.31 1.65
CA PRO A 525 -14.45 11.26 2.61
C PRO A 525 -14.03 10.42 3.83
N LYS A 526 -14.53 10.75 5.00
CA LYS A 526 -14.44 9.86 6.18
C LYS A 526 -15.06 8.51 5.83
N VAL A 527 -14.60 7.44 6.47
CA VAL A 527 -15.21 6.11 6.30
C VAL A 527 -16.71 6.19 6.55
N VAL A 528 -17.15 6.78 7.64
CA VAL A 528 -18.54 7.14 7.86
C VAL A 528 -18.63 8.66 7.94
N PRO A 529 -19.18 9.35 6.93
CA PRO A 529 -19.35 10.80 6.95
C PRO A 529 -20.25 11.27 8.08
N ASP A 530 -20.01 12.48 8.56
CA ASP A 530 -20.83 13.07 9.62
C ASP A 530 -22.31 13.12 9.19
N GLY A 531 -23.20 12.58 10.02
CA GLY A 531 -24.63 12.47 9.74
C GLY A 531 -25.03 11.34 8.79
N ALA A 532 -24.12 10.53 8.29
CA ALA A 532 -24.46 9.33 7.54
C ALA A 532 -25.21 8.34 8.45
N VAL A 533 -26.34 7.82 7.97
CA VAL A 533 -27.20 6.92 8.74
C VAL A 533 -26.94 5.46 8.35
N ASN A 534 -26.81 5.20 7.06
CA ASN A 534 -26.82 3.83 6.53
C ASN A 534 -25.81 3.60 5.41
N PHE A 535 -24.82 4.46 5.26
CA PHE A 535 -23.77 4.27 4.25
C PHE A 535 -22.40 4.64 4.76
N ALA A 536 -21.38 4.03 4.14
CA ALA A 536 -19.97 4.29 4.41
C ALA A 536 -19.16 4.27 3.11
N PHE A 537 -18.01 4.98 3.10
CA PHE A 537 -16.98 4.88 2.07
C PHE A 537 -15.90 3.92 2.54
N ILE A 538 -15.41 3.07 1.62
CA ILE A 538 -14.39 2.07 1.92
C ILE A 538 -13.30 2.05 0.84
N GLY A 539 -12.13 1.50 1.16
CA GLY A 539 -11.00 1.35 0.23
C GLY A 539 -9.98 2.47 0.30
N GLN A 540 -9.14 2.57 -0.72
CA GLN A 540 -7.95 3.45 -0.72
C GLN A 540 -8.27 4.95 -0.76
N PHE A 541 -9.49 5.32 -1.10
CA PHE A 541 -9.94 6.71 -1.22
C PHE A 541 -10.95 7.12 -0.13
N ALA A 542 -11.14 6.30 0.89
CA ALA A 542 -11.77 6.70 2.15
C ALA A 542 -10.68 7.11 3.15
N GLU A 543 -10.96 8.06 4.06
CA GLU A 543 -9.97 8.56 5.02
C GLU A 543 -10.01 7.77 6.32
N THR A 544 -8.89 7.16 6.67
CA THR A 544 -8.60 6.69 8.02
C THR A 544 -7.28 7.29 8.48
N PRO A 545 -7.25 8.06 9.58
CA PRO A 545 -6.12 8.93 9.93
C PRO A 545 -4.94 8.18 10.52
N ARG A 546 -5.05 6.91 10.82
CA ARG A 546 -4.04 6.15 11.59
C ARG A 546 -3.21 5.20 10.76
N ASP A 547 -3.54 4.99 9.49
CA ASP A 547 -2.85 4.07 8.60
C ASP A 547 -2.43 4.77 7.31
N THR A 548 -1.73 4.05 6.44
CA THR A 548 -1.24 4.57 5.16
C THR A 548 -1.88 3.85 3.99
N ILE A 549 -2.26 4.64 2.99
CA ILE A 549 -2.80 4.17 1.70
C ILE A 549 -1.84 3.23 0.98
N PHE A 550 -2.30 2.58 -0.10
CA PHE A 550 -1.57 1.63 -0.93
C PHE A 550 -1.20 0.32 -0.22
N THR A 551 -1.73 0.08 0.95
CA THR A 551 -1.57 -1.18 1.67
C THR A 551 -2.84 -2.02 1.61
N THR A 552 -2.68 -3.34 1.69
CA THR A 552 -3.82 -4.26 1.85
C THR A 552 -4.56 -3.98 3.15
N GLU A 553 -3.81 -3.71 4.21
CA GLU A 553 -4.33 -3.34 5.53
C GLU A 553 -5.27 -2.15 5.48
N TYR A 554 -4.89 -1.05 4.80
CA TYR A 554 -5.71 0.16 4.71
C TYR A 554 -7.10 -0.13 4.15
N SER A 555 -7.16 -0.89 3.04
CA SER A 555 -8.43 -1.29 2.43
C SER A 555 -9.28 -2.14 3.38
N MET A 556 -8.66 -3.12 4.04
CA MET A 556 -9.35 -4.03 4.95
C MET A 556 -9.81 -3.30 6.23
N ARG A 557 -8.99 -2.37 6.74
CA ARG A 557 -9.30 -1.53 7.89
C ARG A 557 -10.54 -0.67 7.66
N THR A 558 -10.63 0.00 6.51
CA THR A 558 -11.81 0.81 6.18
C THR A 558 -13.08 -0.04 6.11
N GLY A 559 -12.98 -1.29 5.66
CA GLY A 559 -14.08 -2.26 5.69
C GLY A 559 -14.52 -2.61 7.11
N MET A 560 -13.58 -2.92 8.01
CA MET A 560 -13.90 -3.21 9.41
C MET A 560 -14.49 -1.98 10.12
N GLU A 561 -13.85 -0.81 9.96
CA GLU A 561 -14.30 0.45 10.55
C GLU A 561 -15.73 0.80 10.14
N SER A 562 -16.07 0.62 8.86
CA SER A 562 -17.41 0.92 8.34
C SER A 562 -18.49 0.04 8.97
N VAL A 563 -18.23 -1.27 9.08
CA VAL A 563 -19.18 -2.22 9.68
C VAL A 563 -19.35 -1.94 11.16
N TYR A 564 -18.25 -1.75 11.88
CA TYR A 564 -18.28 -1.51 13.32
C TYR A 564 -19.02 -0.22 13.68
N THR A 565 -18.83 0.83 12.87
CA THR A 565 -19.51 2.10 13.07
C THR A 565 -21.01 2.01 12.74
N LEU A 566 -21.38 1.45 11.58
CA LEU A 566 -22.79 1.43 11.15
C LEU A 566 -23.67 0.44 11.93
N LEU A 567 -23.07 -0.60 12.50
CA LEU A 567 -23.79 -1.59 13.32
C LEU A 567 -23.62 -1.36 14.83
N ASP A 568 -22.85 -0.34 15.23
CA ASP A 568 -22.54 -0.07 16.64
C ASP A 568 -22.02 -1.32 17.37
N ILE A 569 -20.99 -1.96 16.79
CA ILE A 569 -20.43 -3.19 17.34
C ILE A 569 -19.63 -2.89 18.60
N ASP A 570 -19.90 -3.63 19.67
CA ASP A 570 -19.37 -3.46 21.03
C ASP A 570 -17.91 -3.97 21.21
N ARG A 571 -17.12 -3.93 20.14
CA ARG A 571 -15.69 -4.27 20.13
C ARG A 571 -14.89 -3.22 19.37
N GLY A 572 -13.72 -2.84 19.86
CA GLY A 572 -12.87 -1.88 19.18
C GLY A 572 -12.19 -2.46 17.94
N VAL A 573 -12.04 -1.62 16.91
CA VAL A 573 -11.14 -1.93 15.79
C VAL A 573 -9.70 -1.90 16.30
N PRO A 574 -8.86 -2.92 15.99
CA PRO A 574 -7.46 -2.94 16.43
C PRO A 574 -6.71 -1.66 16.01
N GLU A 575 -6.01 -1.03 16.95
CA GLU A 575 -5.22 0.15 16.62
C GLU A 575 -4.08 -0.21 15.64
N VAL A 576 -3.74 0.76 14.80
CA VAL A 576 -2.46 0.72 14.07
C VAL A 576 -1.33 0.81 15.10
N TRP A 577 -0.38 -0.12 15.04
CA TRP A 577 0.74 -0.09 15.98
C TRP A 577 1.50 1.24 15.92
N GLY A 578 1.56 1.90 17.05
CA GLY A 578 2.14 3.23 17.20
C GLY A 578 3.66 3.23 17.29
N SER A 579 4.38 2.58 16.38
CA SER A 579 5.85 2.46 16.39
C SER A 579 6.56 3.81 16.45
N LYS A 580 5.96 4.86 15.90
CA LYS A 580 6.47 6.24 15.99
C LYS A 580 6.54 6.79 17.41
N TYR A 581 5.86 6.17 18.36
CA TYR A 581 5.91 6.52 19.79
C TYR A 581 6.83 5.62 20.60
N ASP A 582 7.39 4.56 19.99
CA ASP A 582 8.36 3.70 20.66
C ASP A 582 9.77 4.30 20.52
N VAL A 583 10.31 4.74 21.65
CA VAL A 583 11.64 5.35 21.70
C VAL A 583 12.74 4.43 21.14
N ARG A 584 12.58 3.11 21.29
CA ARG A 584 13.55 2.13 20.78
C ARG A 584 13.58 2.15 19.25
N GLU A 585 12.41 2.21 18.61
CA GLU A 585 12.31 2.29 17.14
C GLU A 585 12.80 3.64 16.61
N LEU A 586 12.54 4.73 17.31
CA LEU A 586 13.07 6.04 16.93
C LEU A 586 14.60 6.10 17.03
N LEU A 587 15.19 5.57 18.10
CA LEU A 587 16.64 5.50 18.26
C LEU A 587 17.28 4.60 17.17
N ARG A 588 16.65 3.46 16.88
CA ARG A 588 17.05 2.56 15.79
C ARG A 588 17.00 3.29 14.43
N ALA A 589 15.93 4.03 14.15
CA ALA A 589 15.84 4.83 12.94
C ALA A 589 16.96 5.88 12.84
N CYS A 590 17.29 6.55 13.95
CA CYS A 590 18.43 7.46 14.00
C CYS A 590 19.76 6.76 13.68
N TYR A 591 20.00 5.57 14.23
CA TYR A 591 21.21 4.79 13.96
C TYR A 591 21.37 4.43 12.47
N TYR A 592 20.27 3.99 11.83
CA TYR A 592 20.27 3.70 10.40
C TYR A 592 20.41 4.96 9.53
N ALA A 593 19.81 6.08 9.94
CA ALA A 593 19.94 7.37 9.23
C ALA A 593 21.38 7.90 9.17
N ILE A 594 22.22 7.48 10.10
CA ILE A 594 23.67 7.82 10.13
C ILE A 594 24.57 6.66 9.69
N ASP A 595 24.03 5.76 8.85
CA ASP A 595 24.73 4.60 8.29
C ASP A 595 25.41 3.71 9.34
N LYS A 596 24.72 3.45 10.44
CA LYS A 596 25.11 2.54 11.54
C LYS A 596 26.43 2.94 12.22
N LYS A 597 26.70 4.24 12.32
CA LYS A 597 27.86 4.76 13.04
C LYS A 597 27.44 5.24 14.44
N PRO A 598 28.27 5.04 15.46
CA PRO A 598 28.04 5.72 16.73
C PRO A 598 27.94 7.22 16.54
N ILE A 599 27.03 7.88 17.25
CA ILE A 599 26.79 9.33 17.09
C ILE A 599 28.06 10.17 17.35
N THR A 600 28.96 9.65 18.19
CA THR A 600 30.28 10.26 18.46
C THR A 600 31.25 10.21 17.29
N GLU A 601 31.04 9.32 16.32
CA GLU A 601 31.86 9.12 15.12
C GLU A 601 31.29 9.81 13.88
N VAL A 602 30.14 10.47 14.01
CA VAL A 602 29.50 11.21 12.90
C VAL A 602 30.41 12.37 12.50
N LYS A 603 30.90 12.30 11.26
CA LYS A 603 31.65 13.40 10.63
C LYS A 603 30.72 14.59 10.43
N ASN A 604 31.22 15.82 10.53
CA ASN A 604 30.50 17.06 10.27
C ASN A 604 29.61 17.59 11.42
N LEU A 605 29.78 17.10 12.64
CA LEU A 605 29.29 17.81 13.81
C LEU A 605 30.21 19.03 14.10
N SER A 606 29.63 20.20 14.26
CA SER A 606 30.34 21.40 14.71
C SER A 606 30.90 21.22 16.12
N PHE A 607 31.84 22.05 16.51
CA PHE A 607 32.41 22.02 17.87
C PHE A 607 31.32 22.17 18.95
N ILE A 608 30.34 23.03 18.71
CA ILE A 608 29.21 23.26 19.65
C ILE A 608 28.33 22.01 19.73
N GLU A 609 28.00 21.39 18.59
CA GLU A 609 27.18 20.16 18.55
C GLU A 609 27.89 19.01 19.30
N LYS A 610 29.19 18.85 19.11
CA LYS A 610 30.00 17.85 19.86
C LYS A 610 30.01 18.13 21.36
N PHE A 611 30.17 19.40 21.75
CA PHE A 611 30.16 19.79 23.15
C PHE A 611 28.80 19.49 23.79
N VAL A 612 27.68 19.89 23.16
CA VAL A 612 26.34 19.61 23.64
C VAL A 612 26.08 18.10 23.74
N LEU A 613 26.47 17.35 22.69
CA LEU A 613 26.34 15.88 22.70
C LEU A 613 27.07 15.26 23.89
N ASN A 614 28.31 15.64 24.14
CA ASN A 614 29.08 15.14 25.28
C ASN A 614 28.42 15.48 26.63
N GLN A 615 27.87 16.68 26.76
CA GLN A 615 27.12 17.07 27.95
C GLN A 615 25.88 16.19 28.18
N VAL A 616 25.12 15.92 27.10
CA VAL A 616 23.94 15.03 27.16
C VAL A 616 24.37 13.61 27.55
N LEU A 617 25.37 13.05 26.88
CA LEU A 617 25.86 11.70 27.15
C LEU A 617 26.37 11.54 28.59
N ASN A 618 27.04 12.55 29.11
CA ASN A 618 27.48 12.54 30.51
C ASN A 618 26.31 12.57 31.53
N ARG A 619 25.21 13.27 31.19
CA ARG A 619 24.02 13.32 32.03
C ARG A 619 23.22 12.03 32.05
N VAL A 620 23.22 11.27 30.97
CA VAL A 620 22.48 10.00 30.90
C VAL A 620 23.31 8.80 31.35
N ARG A 621 24.59 8.99 31.66
CA ARG A 621 25.49 7.92 32.12
C ARG A 621 24.94 7.22 33.37
N GLY A 622 24.88 5.88 33.34
CA GLY A 622 24.37 5.05 34.42
C GLY A 622 22.83 5.00 34.50
N THR A 623 22.13 5.58 33.53
CA THR A 623 20.65 5.53 33.47
C THR A 623 20.16 4.53 32.42
N ASP A 624 18.86 4.19 32.48
CA ASP A 624 18.21 3.36 31.44
C ASP A 624 18.30 3.97 30.03
N ILE A 625 18.44 5.30 29.93
CA ILE A 625 18.64 5.98 28.65
C ILE A 625 19.99 5.60 28.04
N GLU A 626 21.06 5.50 28.84
CA GLU A 626 22.35 5.00 28.35
C GLU A 626 22.22 3.59 27.81
N ILE A 627 21.50 2.71 28.50
CA ILE A 627 21.25 1.32 28.07
C ILE A 627 20.51 1.31 26.74
N LEU A 628 19.47 2.12 26.57
CA LEU A 628 18.72 2.24 25.31
C LEU A 628 19.61 2.73 24.16
N LEU A 629 20.46 3.74 24.39
CA LEU A 629 21.39 4.25 23.38
C LEU A 629 22.43 3.20 22.98
N LYS A 630 22.94 2.41 23.91
CA LYS A 630 23.86 1.28 23.64
C LYS A 630 23.14 0.18 22.85
N ASN A 631 21.96 -0.23 23.27
CA ASN A 631 21.18 -1.28 22.61
C ASN A 631 20.78 -0.88 21.17
N SER A 632 20.60 0.41 20.90
CA SER A 632 20.33 0.93 19.56
C SER A 632 21.59 1.08 18.68
N GLY A 633 22.79 0.92 19.24
CA GLY A 633 24.08 1.12 18.55
C GLY A 633 24.50 2.59 18.42
N LEU A 634 23.74 3.54 18.95
CA LEU A 634 24.04 4.98 18.85
C LEU A 634 25.27 5.39 19.65
N ILE A 635 25.58 4.67 20.73
CA ILE A 635 26.80 4.81 21.51
C ILE A 635 27.45 3.45 21.75
N LYS A 636 28.78 3.47 22.03
CA LYS A 636 29.55 2.25 22.37
C LYS A 636 29.33 1.81 23.82
#